data_26f909ea39edad56158689cf8d40f22a
#
_entry.id   26f909ea39edad56158689cf8d40f22a
#
_cell.length_a   1.000
_cell.length_b   1.000
_cell.length_c   1.000
_cell.angle_alpha   90.00
_cell.angle_beta   90.00
_cell.angle_gamma   90.00
#
_symmetry.space_group_name_H-M   'P 1'
#
loop_
_entity.id
_entity.type
_entity.pdbx_description
1 polymer ?
#
loop_
_entity_poly.entity_id
_entity_poly.type
_entity_poly.pdbx_seq_one_letter_code
_entity_poly.pdbx_strand_id
1 'polypeptide(L)'
;DYDGGIVATTFSSHIARVTSLVEFAKDIGRQPVLLGRSMEKYSGSAERIGAVTFPDDLGMFGHRKSVDRTFKRIMNEGKENFLPVVTGHQGEPRAMLTRMGRGETPYDIQNGDKVIFSARVIPEPTNEGQRYQSEKLLRMQGARIYDEVHVSGHLSREGHYEMLDALQPQHVIPAHQDMGGYSKYVDLAQGQGYELGRDLHVTSNGDTIQLV
;
A
#
# COMPACT_ATOMS: atom_id res chain seq x y z
N ASP A 1 25.25 -1.74 6.73
CA ASP A 1 24.73 -0.72 7.67
C ASP A 1 24.48 0.57 6.88
N TYR A 2 23.35 1.21 7.15
CA TYR A 2 22.93 2.46 6.49
C TYR A 2 22.48 3.47 7.55
N ASP A 3 23.23 4.56 7.66
CA ASP A 3 23.06 5.57 8.71
C ASP A 3 22.08 6.70 8.37
N GLY A 4 21.45 6.66 7.17
CA GLY A 4 20.46 7.64 6.74
C GLY A 4 19.05 7.30 7.14
N GLY A 5 18.12 8.25 6.94
CA GLY A 5 16.69 8.05 7.16
C GLY A 5 16.09 7.04 6.19
N ILE A 6 15.20 6.18 6.70
CA ILE A 6 14.34 5.31 5.89
C ILE A 6 12.90 5.63 6.26
N VAL A 7 12.08 5.94 5.27
CA VAL A 7 10.63 6.16 5.43
C VAL A 7 9.90 5.17 4.53
N ALA A 8 8.91 4.46 5.06
CA ALA A 8 8.07 3.56 4.27
C ALA A 8 6.65 4.09 4.16
N THR A 9 5.99 3.77 3.05
CA THR A 9 4.57 4.08 2.85
C THR A 9 3.83 2.91 2.19
N THR A 10 2.58 2.71 2.60
CA THR A 10 1.72 1.65 2.09
C THR A 10 0.24 2.01 2.29
N PHE A 11 -0.67 1.16 1.82
CA PHE A 11 -2.08 1.23 2.18
C PHE A 11 -2.26 0.96 3.68
N SER A 12 -2.80 1.92 4.42
CA SER A 12 -3.03 1.78 5.87
C SER A 12 -4.04 0.69 6.24
N SER A 13 -4.91 0.29 5.30
CA SER A 13 -5.86 -0.82 5.48
C SER A 13 -5.26 -2.20 5.22
N HIS A 14 -4.07 -2.28 4.64
CA HIS A 14 -3.40 -3.54 4.36
C HIS A 14 -2.57 -3.98 5.58
N ILE A 15 -3.25 -4.48 6.62
CA ILE A 15 -2.66 -4.80 7.92
C ILE A 15 -1.47 -5.75 7.81
N ALA A 16 -1.58 -6.83 7.03
CA ALA A 16 -0.47 -7.77 6.84
C ALA A 16 0.82 -7.08 6.34
N ARG A 17 0.70 -6.10 5.45
CA ARG A 17 1.84 -5.34 4.94
C ARG A 17 2.38 -4.35 5.97
N VAL A 18 1.51 -3.71 6.74
CA VAL A 18 1.93 -2.88 7.87
C VAL A 18 2.72 -3.73 8.87
N THR A 19 2.24 -4.93 9.19
CA THR A 19 2.95 -5.89 10.05
C THR A 19 4.32 -6.24 9.49
N SER A 20 4.42 -6.60 8.20
CA SER A 20 5.70 -6.89 7.56
C SER A 20 6.69 -5.70 7.60
N LEU A 21 6.20 -4.46 7.48
CA LEU A 21 7.06 -3.27 7.61
C LEU A 21 7.52 -3.05 9.05
N VAL A 22 6.70 -3.38 10.04
CA VAL A 22 7.06 -3.33 11.47
C VAL A 22 8.12 -4.39 11.80
N GLU A 23 7.95 -5.62 11.31
CA GLU A 23 8.93 -6.71 11.46
C GLU A 23 10.24 -6.36 10.77
N PHE A 24 10.19 -5.91 9.52
CA PHE A 24 11.38 -5.47 8.78
C PHE A 24 12.15 -4.37 9.51
N ALA A 25 11.46 -3.40 10.12
CA ALA A 25 12.12 -2.36 10.90
C ALA A 25 12.95 -2.96 12.04
N LYS A 26 12.41 -3.96 12.75
CA LYS A 26 13.12 -4.66 13.84
C LYS A 26 14.31 -5.46 13.33
N ASP A 27 14.14 -6.17 12.20
CA ASP A 27 15.20 -6.97 11.60
C ASP A 27 16.43 -6.13 11.21
N ILE A 28 16.20 -4.87 10.82
CA ILE A 28 17.28 -3.92 10.50
C ILE A 28 17.70 -3.06 11.72
N GLY A 29 17.24 -3.38 12.92
CA GLY A 29 17.61 -2.70 14.17
C GLY A 29 17.00 -1.30 14.33
N ARG A 30 15.87 -0.99 13.67
CA ARG A 30 15.20 0.31 13.75
C ARG A 30 13.86 0.21 14.50
N GLN A 31 13.53 1.23 15.27
CA GLN A 31 12.23 1.32 15.93
C GLN A 31 11.15 1.69 14.91
N PRO A 32 10.12 0.84 14.67
CA PRO A 32 8.99 1.18 13.81
C PRO A 32 8.08 2.22 14.48
N VAL A 33 7.54 3.13 13.66
CA VAL A 33 6.58 4.13 14.12
C VAL A 33 5.51 4.34 13.04
N LEU A 34 4.24 4.13 13.36
CA LEU A 34 3.11 4.33 12.44
C LEU A 34 2.57 5.75 12.56
N LEU A 35 2.61 6.51 11.47
CA LEU A 35 2.28 7.94 11.48
C LEU A 35 1.19 8.28 10.44
N GLY A 36 0.08 8.80 10.93
CA GLY A 36 -1.06 9.24 10.14
C GLY A 36 -2.39 8.70 10.68
N ARG A 37 -3.46 9.47 10.50
CA ARG A 37 -4.79 9.14 11.06
C ARG A 37 -5.32 7.77 10.64
N SER A 38 -5.19 7.43 9.36
CA SER A 38 -5.63 6.13 8.87
C SER A 38 -4.72 4.99 9.32
N MET A 39 -3.39 5.21 9.45
CA MET A 39 -2.47 4.23 10.03
C MET A 39 -2.89 3.87 11.46
N GLU A 40 -3.02 4.86 12.35
CA GLU A 40 -3.45 4.67 13.73
C GLU A 40 -4.83 3.99 13.80
N LYS A 41 -5.80 4.46 12.99
CA LYS A 41 -7.16 3.93 13.01
C LYS A 41 -7.23 2.45 12.60
N TYR A 42 -6.66 2.08 11.45
CA TYR A 42 -6.76 0.70 10.94
C TYR A 42 -5.91 -0.25 11.76
N SER A 43 -4.67 0.10 12.09
CA SER A 43 -3.79 -0.74 12.90
C SER A 43 -4.35 -0.94 14.31
N GLY A 44 -4.77 0.13 14.99
CA GLY A 44 -5.38 0.02 16.31
C GLY A 44 -6.75 -0.70 16.30
N SER A 45 -7.50 -0.66 15.19
CA SER A 45 -8.73 -1.45 15.08
C SER A 45 -8.43 -2.93 14.90
N ALA A 46 -7.45 -3.28 14.05
CA ALA A 46 -7.02 -4.65 13.82
C ALA A 46 -6.50 -5.31 15.13
N GLU A 47 -5.74 -4.55 15.93
CA GLU A 47 -5.25 -5.00 17.22
C GLU A 47 -6.39 -5.23 18.22
N ARG A 48 -7.33 -4.29 18.34
CA ARG A 48 -8.50 -4.41 19.25
C ARG A 48 -9.39 -5.62 18.96
N ILE A 49 -9.50 -6.04 17.70
CA ILE A 49 -10.28 -7.25 17.34
C ILE A 49 -9.43 -8.54 17.33
N GLY A 50 -8.16 -8.46 17.72
CA GLY A 50 -7.26 -9.61 17.76
C GLY A 50 -6.82 -10.13 16.39
N ALA A 51 -6.97 -9.33 15.31
CA ALA A 51 -6.53 -9.71 13.96
C ALA A 51 -5.01 -9.63 13.80
N VAL A 52 -4.34 -8.86 14.65
CA VAL A 52 -2.88 -8.70 14.69
C VAL A 52 -2.46 -8.40 16.14
N THR A 53 -1.23 -8.80 16.47
CA THR A 53 -0.57 -8.36 17.70
C THR A 53 0.68 -7.59 17.31
N PHE A 54 0.71 -6.32 17.63
CA PHE A 54 1.88 -5.49 17.42
C PHE A 54 2.81 -5.55 18.65
N PRO A 55 4.10 -5.21 18.46
CA PRO A 55 5.02 -5.06 19.59
C PRO A 55 4.58 -3.95 20.55
N ASP A 56 4.78 -4.15 21.85
CA ASP A 56 4.40 -3.17 22.89
C ASP A 56 5.07 -1.81 22.75
N ASP A 57 6.25 -1.77 22.10
CA ASP A 57 7.02 -0.56 21.83
C ASP A 57 6.65 0.15 20.51
N LEU A 58 5.66 -0.36 19.75
CA LEU A 58 5.20 0.26 18.52
C LEU A 58 4.46 1.56 18.79
N GLY A 59 5.03 2.68 18.37
CA GLY A 59 4.35 3.97 18.41
C GLY A 59 3.34 4.11 17.28
N MET A 60 2.07 4.42 17.61
CA MET A 60 1.01 4.71 16.65
C MET A 60 0.42 6.09 16.91
N PHE A 61 0.56 7.01 15.95
CA PHE A 61 0.18 8.41 16.13
C PHE A 61 -0.57 8.96 14.91
N GLY A 62 -1.82 9.36 15.08
CA GLY A 62 -2.66 9.94 14.02
C GLY A 62 -2.89 11.45 14.17
N HIS A 63 -2.86 11.94 15.40
CA HIS A 63 -3.12 13.35 15.66
C HIS A 63 -1.91 14.22 15.35
N ARG A 64 -2.12 15.36 14.67
CA ARG A 64 -1.04 16.24 14.18
C ARG A 64 0.02 16.57 15.25
N LYS A 65 -0.40 16.99 16.45
CA LYS A 65 0.56 17.38 17.51
C LYS A 65 1.44 16.21 17.97
N SER A 66 0.89 14.99 18.07
CA SER A 66 1.66 13.80 18.43
C SER A 66 2.60 13.37 17.31
N VAL A 67 2.15 13.42 16.06
CA VAL A 67 2.99 13.17 14.88
C VAL A 67 4.15 14.15 14.82
N ASP A 68 3.90 15.45 14.95
CA ASP A 68 4.94 16.48 14.90
C ASP A 68 5.95 16.30 16.06
N ARG A 69 5.48 15.91 17.26
CA ARG A 69 6.34 15.58 18.40
C ARG A 69 7.22 14.36 18.09
N THR A 70 6.65 13.33 17.50
CA THR A 70 7.38 12.11 17.14
C THR A 70 8.43 12.39 16.07
N PHE A 71 8.12 13.20 15.06
CA PHE A 71 9.12 13.60 14.08
C PHE A 71 10.26 14.40 14.69
N LYS A 72 9.97 15.32 15.61
CA LYS A 72 11.03 16.06 16.36
C LYS A 72 11.89 15.09 17.18
N ARG A 73 11.28 14.09 17.81
CA ARG A 73 12.01 13.04 18.54
C ARG A 73 12.94 12.27 17.59
N ILE A 74 12.46 11.81 16.44
CA ILE A 74 13.24 11.10 15.42
C ILE A 74 14.43 11.94 14.96
N MET A 75 14.22 13.25 14.71
CA MET A 75 15.29 14.14 14.29
C MET A 75 16.36 14.38 15.38
N ASN A 76 15.96 14.37 16.65
CA ASN A 76 16.85 14.59 17.79
C ASN A 76 17.63 13.33 18.20
N GLU A 77 16.98 12.14 18.09
CA GLU A 77 17.57 10.86 18.52
C GLU A 77 18.29 10.13 17.37
N GLY A 78 18.23 10.66 16.14
CA GLY A 78 18.84 10.10 14.92
C GLY A 78 17.86 9.32 14.07
N LYS A 79 17.76 9.69 12.79
CA LYS A 79 16.85 9.05 11.82
C LYS A 79 17.18 7.57 11.58
N GLU A 80 18.44 7.21 11.74
CA GLU A 80 18.95 5.85 11.61
C GLU A 80 18.37 4.88 12.64
N ASN A 81 17.85 5.37 13.74
CA ASN A 81 17.27 4.56 14.81
C ASN A 81 15.77 4.24 14.57
N PHE A 82 15.16 4.84 13.57
CA PHE A 82 13.71 4.73 13.36
C PHE A 82 13.37 4.31 11.93
N LEU A 83 12.19 3.69 11.77
CA LEU A 83 11.51 3.48 10.49
C LEU A 83 10.08 4.03 10.59
N PRO A 84 9.84 5.30 10.21
CA PRO A 84 8.50 5.83 10.08
C PRO A 84 7.74 5.15 8.94
N VAL A 85 6.57 4.59 9.23
CA VAL A 85 5.60 4.12 8.24
C VAL A 85 4.48 5.14 8.15
N VAL A 86 4.36 5.79 7.00
CA VAL A 86 3.51 6.97 6.83
C VAL A 86 2.43 6.76 5.77
N THR A 87 1.37 7.57 5.80
CA THR A 87 0.36 7.64 4.73
C THR A 87 0.87 8.45 3.54
N GLY A 88 0.32 8.21 2.33
CA GLY A 88 0.64 9.02 1.15
C GLY A 88 1.23 8.24 -0.03
N HIS A 89 1.00 6.93 -0.09
CA HIS A 89 1.52 6.09 -1.16
C HIS A 89 0.89 6.38 -2.54
N GLN A 90 -0.28 7.02 -2.62
CA GLN A 90 -0.88 7.52 -3.88
C GLN A 90 -0.49 8.99 -4.19
N GLY A 91 0.33 9.62 -3.36
CA GLY A 91 0.72 11.01 -3.52
C GLY A 91 -0.36 12.01 -3.12
N GLU A 92 -1.36 11.59 -2.33
CA GLU A 92 -2.47 12.44 -1.92
C GLU A 92 -1.97 13.76 -1.30
N PRO A 93 -2.49 14.91 -1.71
CA PRO A 93 -1.91 16.23 -1.37
C PRO A 93 -1.81 16.54 0.13
N ARG A 94 -2.71 15.94 0.93
CA ARG A 94 -2.78 16.16 2.39
C ARG A 94 -2.16 15.01 3.20
N ALA A 95 -1.68 13.97 2.54
CA ALA A 95 -1.07 12.82 3.19
C ALA A 95 0.31 13.16 3.77
N MET A 96 0.75 12.35 4.71
CA MET A 96 1.95 12.62 5.48
C MET A 96 3.20 12.70 4.60
N LEU A 97 3.40 11.73 3.70
CA LEU A 97 4.57 11.69 2.84
C LEU A 97 4.67 12.91 1.91
N THR A 98 3.55 13.33 1.30
CA THR A 98 3.52 14.51 0.43
C THR A 98 3.84 15.79 1.22
N ARG A 99 3.36 15.90 2.46
CA ARG A 99 3.69 17.00 3.35
C ARG A 99 5.16 16.99 3.76
N MET A 100 5.75 15.81 3.99
CA MET A 100 7.20 15.67 4.21
C MET A 100 7.98 16.18 2.99
N GLY A 101 7.59 15.76 1.79
CA GLY A 101 8.20 16.23 0.54
C GLY A 101 8.10 17.74 0.31
N ARG A 102 7.11 18.41 0.91
CA ARG A 102 6.97 19.89 0.88
C ARG A 102 7.71 20.61 2.01
N GLY A 103 8.34 19.87 2.94
CA GLY A 103 8.93 20.48 4.14
C GLY A 103 7.90 20.99 5.15
N GLU A 104 6.66 20.48 5.11
CA GLU A 104 5.56 20.92 6.00
C GLU A 104 5.50 20.10 7.31
N THR A 105 6.51 19.31 7.59
CA THR A 105 6.64 18.49 8.80
C THR A 105 7.99 18.75 9.47
N PRO A 106 8.12 18.45 10.79
CA PRO A 106 9.41 18.53 11.45
C PRO A 106 10.45 17.49 10.98
N TYR A 107 10.06 16.48 10.21
CA TYR A 107 11.00 15.53 9.64
C TYR A 107 11.66 16.15 8.41
N ASP A 108 12.96 16.38 8.50
CA ASP A 108 13.78 16.92 7.43
C ASP A 108 14.33 15.79 6.57
N ILE A 109 13.85 15.70 5.33
CA ILE A 109 14.38 14.76 4.34
C ILE A 109 15.70 15.29 3.82
N GLN A 110 16.74 14.48 3.88
CA GLN A 110 18.09 14.84 3.49
C GLN A 110 18.59 14.03 2.30
N ASN A 111 19.65 14.50 1.70
CA ASN A 111 20.29 13.82 0.57
C ASN A 111 20.69 12.39 0.96
N GLY A 112 20.21 11.44 0.17
CA GLY A 112 20.44 10.02 0.37
C GLY A 112 19.39 9.30 1.21
N ASP A 113 18.51 9.98 1.96
CA ASP A 113 17.40 9.33 2.67
C ASP A 113 16.60 8.44 1.71
N LYS A 114 16.13 7.31 2.21
CA LYS A 114 15.40 6.31 1.42
C LYS A 114 13.92 6.41 1.67
N VAL A 115 13.13 6.45 0.61
CA VAL A 115 11.67 6.38 0.68
C VAL A 115 11.21 5.12 -0.05
N ILE A 116 10.55 4.22 0.68
CA ILE A 116 10.09 2.92 0.19
C ILE A 116 8.58 2.99 -0.01
N PHE A 117 8.14 2.85 -1.25
CA PHE A 117 6.74 2.70 -1.58
C PHE A 117 6.38 1.21 -1.64
N SER A 118 5.86 0.68 -0.55
CA SER A 118 5.40 -0.71 -0.45
C SER A 118 3.96 -0.88 -0.95
N ALA A 119 3.59 -0.11 -2.00
CA ALA A 119 2.33 -0.22 -2.71
C ALA A 119 2.45 0.43 -4.08
N ARG A 120 1.85 -0.18 -5.09
CA ARG A 120 1.75 0.43 -6.44
C ARG A 120 0.77 1.58 -6.43
N VAL A 121 0.97 2.51 -7.35
CA VAL A 121 -0.06 3.50 -7.67
C VAL A 121 -1.26 2.79 -8.32
N ILE A 122 -2.46 3.20 -7.93
CA ILE A 122 -3.67 2.77 -8.62
C ILE A 122 -3.64 3.39 -10.01
N PRO A 123 -3.78 2.59 -11.10
CA PRO A 123 -3.64 3.07 -12.48
C PRO A 123 -4.86 3.93 -12.88
N GLU A 124 -4.86 5.14 -12.38
CA GLU A 124 -5.86 6.17 -12.64
C GLU A 124 -5.11 7.51 -12.78
N PRO A 125 -5.39 8.31 -13.83
CA PRO A 125 -4.59 9.51 -14.17
C PRO A 125 -4.37 10.47 -13.01
N THR A 126 -5.39 10.67 -12.16
CA THR A 126 -5.28 11.56 -10.99
C THR A 126 -4.27 11.02 -9.97
N ASN A 127 -4.33 9.72 -9.66
CA ASN A 127 -3.42 9.08 -8.72
C ASN A 127 -1.98 9.08 -9.25
N GLU A 128 -1.81 8.74 -10.53
CA GLU A 128 -0.50 8.75 -11.18
C GLU A 128 0.12 10.15 -11.17
N GLY A 129 -0.66 11.18 -11.50
CA GLY A 129 -0.23 12.57 -11.46
C GLY A 129 0.16 13.03 -10.05
N GLN A 130 -0.66 12.69 -9.04
CA GLN A 130 -0.38 13.02 -7.64
C GLN A 130 0.87 12.29 -7.12
N ARG A 131 1.00 11.00 -7.44
CA ARG A 131 2.16 10.20 -7.08
C ARG A 131 3.44 10.77 -7.69
N TYR A 132 3.42 11.09 -8.99
CA TYR A 132 4.54 11.72 -9.68
C TYR A 132 4.97 13.03 -9.01
N GLN A 133 4.00 13.90 -8.64
CA GLN A 133 4.30 15.16 -7.96
C GLN A 133 4.90 14.92 -6.56
N SER A 134 4.39 13.97 -5.81
CA SER A 134 4.93 13.62 -4.49
C SER A 134 6.36 13.11 -4.60
N GLU A 135 6.63 12.20 -5.52
CA GLU A 135 7.99 11.70 -5.77
C GLU A 135 8.96 12.81 -6.21
N LYS A 136 8.50 13.70 -7.11
CA LYS A 136 9.30 14.84 -7.53
C LYS A 136 9.75 15.70 -6.35
N LEU A 137 8.82 16.02 -5.44
CA LEU A 137 9.14 16.80 -4.23
C LEU A 137 10.18 16.10 -3.35
N LEU A 138 10.03 14.78 -3.14
CA LEU A 138 10.96 13.98 -2.35
C LEU A 138 12.35 13.93 -3.00
N ARG A 139 12.43 13.72 -4.31
CA ARG A 139 13.69 13.71 -5.07
C ARG A 139 14.39 15.09 -5.06
N MET A 140 13.62 16.18 -5.07
CA MET A 140 14.18 17.53 -4.96
C MET A 140 14.86 17.79 -3.62
N GLN A 141 14.47 17.09 -2.56
CA GLN A 141 15.15 17.09 -1.25
C GLN A 141 16.30 16.09 -1.17
N GLY A 142 16.56 15.33 -2.24
CA GLY A 142 17.65 14.37 -2.32
C GLY A 142 17.29 12.94 -1.89
N ALA A 143 16.01 12.65 -1.65
CA ALA A 143 15.56 11.30 -1.33
C ALA A 143 15.78 10.32 -2.50
N ARG A 144 16.16 9.09 -2.16
CA ARG A 144 16.17 7.95 -3.08
C ARG A 144 14.86 7.17 -2.95
N ILE A 145 14.17 6.98 -4.06
CA ILE A 145 12.86 6.32 -4.09
C ILE A 145 13.01 4.86 -4.51
N TYR A 146 12.33 3.97 -3.78
CA TYR A 146 12.22 2.53 -4.05
C TYR A 146 10.74 2.17 -4.14
N ASP A 147 10.26 1.76 -5.30
CA ASP A 147 8.85 1.49 -5.59
C ASP A 147 8.58 0.09 -6.20
N GLU A 148 9.63 -0.66 -6.54
CA GLU A 148 9.51 -2.02 -7.09
C GLU A 148 9.39 -3.12 -6.03
N VAL A 149 9.06 -2.76 -4.78
CA VAL A 149 8.96 -3.69 -3.65
C VAL A 149 7.51 -4.15 -3.35
N HIS A 150 6.60 -3.92 -4.32
CA HIS A 150 5.20 -4.30 -4.19
C HIS A 150 4.94 -5.71 -4.70
N VAL A 151 4.29 -6.52 -3.86
CA VAL A 151 3.64 -7.77 -4.29
C VAL A 151 2.14 -7.52 -4.38
N SER A 152 1.52 -7.86 -5.53
CA SER A 152 0.08 -7.70 -5.73
C SER A 152 -0.71 -8.53 -4.73
N GLY A 153 -1.80 -7.98 -4.22
CA GLY A 153 -2.81 -8.72 -3.46
C GLY A 153 -3.84 -9.42 -4.36
N HIS A 154 -3.78 -9.17 -5.68
CA HIS A 154 -4.62 -9.86 -6.65
C HIS A 154 -3.94 -11.16 -7.07
N LEU A 155 -4.74 -12.17 -7.39
CA LEU A 155 -4.23 -13.43 -7.93
C LEU A 155 -3.47 -13.22 -9.25
N SER A 156 -2.42 -14.00 -9.46
CA SER A 156 -1.80 -14.15 -10.76
C SER A 156 -2.74 -14.92 -11.74
N ARG A 157 -2.36 -15.00 -12.99
CA ARG A 157 -3.09 -15.81 -13.97
C ARG A 157 -3.20 -17.28 -13.52
N GLU A 158 -2.11 -17.83 -13.00
CA GLU A 158 -2.03 -19.19 -12.46
C GLU A 158 -2.92 -19.35 -11.23
N GLY A 159 -2.92 -18.38 -10.32
CA GLY A 159 -3.80 -18.39 -9.14
C GLY A 159 -5.29 -18.32 -9.51
N HIS A 160 -5.66 -17.56 -10.55
CA HIS A 160 -7.03 -17.58 -11.08
C HIS A 160 -7.39 -18.91 -11.70
N TYR A 161 -6.45 -19.56 -12.42
CA TYR A 161 -6.64 -20.90 -12.95
C TYR A 161 -6.90 -21.91 -11.84
N GLU A 162 -6.03 -21.95 -10.82
CA GLU A 162 -6.16 -22.84 -9.66
C GLU A 162 -7.46 -22.60 -8.89
N MET A 163 -7.88 -21.34 -8.76
CA MET A 163 -9.13 -20.97 -8.09
C MET A 163 -10.36 -21.52 -8.86
N LEU A 164 -10.41 -21.36 -10.17
CA LEU A 164 -11.50 -21.88 -10.99
C LEU A 164 -11.52 -23.42 -10.98
N ASP A 165 -10.35 -24.05 -11.05
CA ASP A 165 -10.21 -25.51 -10.99
C ASP A 165 -10.68 -26.07 -9.62
N ALA A 166 -10.32 -25.41 -8.53
CA ALA A 166 -10.71 -25.84 -7.18
C ALA A 166 -12.19 -25.61 -6.88
N LEU A 167 -12.77 -24.51 -7.33
CA LEU A 167 -14.15 -24.13 -7.02
C LEU A 167 -15.17 -24.68 -8.01
N GLN A 168 -14.79 -24.86 -9.27
CA GLN A 168 -15.64 -25.30 -10.38
C GLN A 168 -17.03 -24.61 -10.36
N PRO A 169 -17.07 -23.25 -10.35
CA PRO A 169 -18.32 -22.53 -10.21
C PRO A 169 -19.23 -22.75 -11.43
N GLN A 170 -20.54 -22.77 -11.23
CA GLN A 170 -21.51 -22.87 -12.34
C GLN A 170 -21.50 -21.63 -13.23
N HIS A 171 -21.24 -20.46 -12.65
CA HIS A 171 -21.14 -19.19 -13.38
C HIS A 171 -19.93 -18.39 -12.91
N VAL A 172 -19.27 -17.73 -13.85
CA VAL A 172 -18.11 -16.86 -13.62
C VAL A 172 -18.45 -15.44 -14.10
N ILE A 173 -18.29 -14.46 -13.21
CA ILE A 173 -18.48 -13.04 -13.50
C ILE A 173 -17.19 -12.32 -13.11
N PRO A 174 -16.24 -12.08 -14.03
CA PRO A 174 -15.05 -11.32 -13.71
C PRO A 174 -15.41 -9.87 -13.41
N ALA A 175 -14.73 -9.27 -12.44
CA ALA A 175 -14.96 -7.89 -12.01
C ALA A 175 -13.66 -7.16 -11.74
N HIS A 176 -13.74 -5.84 -11.59
CA HIS A 176 -12.64 -4.99 -11.12
C HIS A 176 -11.41 -4.98 -12.05
N GLN A 177 -11.62 -4.89 -13.35
CA GLN A 177 -10.55 -4.79 -14.35
C GLN A 177 -11.00 -4.00 -15.58
N ASP A 178 -10.05 -3.62 -16.42
CA ASP A 178 -10.30 -3.00 -17.71
C ASP A 178 -10.61 -4.05 -18.81
N MET A 179 -10.92 -3.58 -20.02
CA MET A 179 -11.22 -4.47 -21.16
C MET A 179 -10.06 -5.40 -21.52
N GLY A 180 -8.81 -4.97 -21.32
CA GLY A 180 -7.64 -5.80 -21.56
C GLY A 180 -7.51 -6.94 -20.54
N GLY A 181 -7.88 -6.67 -19.28
CA GLY A 181 -7.96 -7.68 -18.23
C GLY A 181 -9.11 -8.66 -18.46
N TYR A 182 -10.29 -8.17 -18.88
CA TYR A 182 -11.43 -9.02 -19.24
C TYR A 182 -11.07 -10.01 -20.36
N SER A 183 -10.45 -9.54 -21.44
CA SER A 183 -10.03 -10.42 -22.55
C SER A 183 -9.13 -11.57 -22.08
N LYS A 184 -8.12 -11.26 -21.27
CA LYS A 184 -7.19 -12.28 -20.75
C LYS A 184 -7.88 -13.25 -19.80
N TYR A 185 -8.86 -12.79 -19.02
CA TYR A 185 -9.62 -13.66 -18.12
C TYR A 185 -10.58 -14.56 -18.89
N VAL A 186 -11.23 -14.04 -19.95
CA VAL A 186 -12.07 -14.82 -20.85
C VAL A 186 -11.27 -15.95 -21.47
N ASP A 187 -10.08 -15.66 -22.02
CA ASP A 187 -9.19 -16.69 -22.60
C ASP A 187 -8.82 -17.77 -21.57
N LEU A 188 -8.55 -17.37 -20.33
CA LEU A 188 -8.24 -18.31 -19.25
C LEU A 188 -9.44 -19.21 -18.90
N ALA A 189 -10.62 -18.63 -18.71
CA ALA A 189 -11.83 -19.36 -18.32
C ALA A 189 -12.31 -20.29 -19.45
N GLN A 190 -12.25 -19.84 -20.72
CA GLN A 190 -12.55 -20.68 -21.87
C GLN A 190 -11.58 -21.86 -21.98
N GLY A 191 -10.30 -21.67 -21.64
CA GLY A 191 -9.32 -22.76 -21.55
C GLY A 191 -9.68 -23.83 -20.50
N GLN A 192 -10.55 -23.53 -19.55
CA GLN A 192 -11.11 -24.45 -18.55
C GLN A 192 -12.53 -24.94 -18.86
N GLY A 193 -13.06 -24.62 -20.05
CA GLY A 193 -14.34 -25.13 -20.54
C GLY A 193 -15.53 -24.22 -20.30
N TYR A 194 -15.35 -23.02 -19.76
CA TYR A 194 -16.42 -22.03 -19.64
C TYR A 194 -16.74 -21.38 -20.99
N GLU A 195 -18.01 -21.10 -21.24
CA GLU A 195 -18.47 -20.51 -22.49
C GLU A 195 -19.04 -19.10 -22.26
N LEU A 196 -18.55 -18.16 -23.05
CA LEU A 196 -18.99 -16.75 -22.96
C LEU A 196 -20.50 -16.66 -23.32
N GLY A 197 -21.27 -16.02 -22.45
CA GLY A 197 -22.71 -15.86 -22.59
C GLY A 197 -23.56 -17.02 -22.03
N ARG A 198 -22.94 -18.17 -21.69
CA ARG A 198 -23.62 -19.29 -21.03
C ARG A 198 -23.30 -19.32 -19.53
N ASP A 199 -22.06 -19.51 -19.19
CA ASP A 199 -21.54 -19.66 -17.84
C ASP A 199 -20.37 -18.72 -17.51
N LEU A 200 -19.86 -18.01 -18.49
CA LEU A 200 -18.91 -16.92 -18.35
C LEU A 200 -19.56 -15.60 -18.82
N HIS A 201 -19.70 -14.62 -17.94
CA HIS A 201 -20.42 -13.40 -18.20
C HIS A 201 -19.51 -12.17 -18.04
N VAL A 202 -19.27 -11.46 -19.14
CA VAL A 202 -18.61 -10.12 -19.11
C VAL A 202 -19.70 -9.05 -19.12
N THR A 203 -19.67 -8.19 -18.12
CA THR A 203 -20.72 -7.20 -17.86
C THR A 203 -20.16 -5.80 -17.68
N SER A 204 -20.97 -4.82 -17.99
CA SER A 204 -20.71 -3.41 -17.66
C SER A 204 -21.38 -3.02 -16.35
N ASN A 205 -20.97 -1.89 -15.78
CA ASN A 205 -21.64 -1.36 -14.59
C ASN A 205 -23.12 -1.09 -14.84
N GLY A 206 -23.98 -1.67 -14.01
CA GLY A 206 -25.42 -1.54 -14.12
C GLY A 206 -26.11 -2.66 -14.92
N ASP A 207 -25.36 -3.56 -15.55
CA ASP A 207 -25.95 -4.73 -16.21
C ASP A 207 -26.58 -5.69 -15.21
N THR A 208 -27.62 -6.36 -15.63
CA THR A 208 -28.30 -7.42 -14.86
C THR A 208 -28.16 -8.74 -15.60
N ILE A 209 -27.69 -9.78 -14.91
CA ILE A 209 -27.62 -11.15 -15.41
C ILE A 209 -28.65 -12.00 -14.67
N GLN A 210 -29.43 -12.76 -15.41
CA GLN A 210 -30.28 -13.79 -14.82
C GLN A 210 -29.54 -15.13 -14.94
N LEU A 211 -29.14 -15.66 -13.80
CA LEU A 211 -28.49 -16.98 -13.70
C LEU A 211 -29.61 -18.04 -13.64
N VAL A 212 -29.51 -19.08 -14.47
CA VAL A 212 -30.49 -20.20 -14.55
C VAL A 212 -29.78 -21.52 -14.32
#